data_088338f2499658938ae8d47996406819
#
_entry.id   088338f2499658938ae8d47996406819
#
_cell.length_a   1.000
_cell.length_b   1.000
_cell.length_c   1.000
_cell.angle_alpha   90.00
_cell.angle_beta   90.00
_cell.angle_gamma   90.00
#
_symmetry.space_group_name_H-M   'P 1'
#
loop_
_entity.id
_entity.type
_entity.pdbx_description
1 polymer ?
#
loop_
_entity_poly.entity_id
_entity_poly.type
_entity_poly.pdbx_seq_one_letter_code
_entity_poly.pdbx_strand_id
1 'polypeptide(L)'
;MIKEFQRIILNEFIELKTNKFLLAVSGGIDSMVLANLFYKLKYNFEMAHCNFNLRGDDNIKDELLVKKFANQKEIKLSIKKFETLNYVESKKISIQIAARELRYQWFFDLMKTDKIKYLVTAHNLNDQFE
;
A
#
# COMPACT_ATOMS: atom_id res chain seq x y z
N MET A 1 11.14 9.69 16.12
CA MET A 1 10.23 9.13 15.13
C MET A 1 10.06 7.62 15.26
N ILE A 2 11.16 6.86 15.25
CA ILE A 2 11.07 5.38 15.32
C ILE A 2 10.43 4.90 16.63
N LYS A 3 10.79 5.50 17.76
CA LYS A 3 10.23 5.12 19.06
C LYS A 3 8.74 5.40 19.16
N GLU A 4 8.31 6.53 18.61
CA GLU A 4 6.89 6.88 18.59
C GLU A 4 6.11 5.93 17.67
N PHE A 5 6.69 5.61 16.52
CA PHE A 5 6.09 4.68 15.58
C PHE A 5 5.94 3.29 16.24
N GLN A 6 6.99 2.80 16.91
CA GLN A 6 6.91 1.52 17.61
C GLN A 6 5.82 1.50 18.67
N ARG A 7 5.68 2.60 19.42
CA ARG A 7 4.66 2.69 20.46
C ARG A 7 3.26 2.62 19.86
N ILE A 8 3.01 3.33 18.76
CA ILE A 8 1.72 3.29 18.07
C ILE A 8 1.42 1.88 17.59
N ILE A 9 2.37 1.24 16.93
CA ILE A 9 2.17 -0.11 16.41
C ILE A 9 1.94 -1.12 17.54
N LEU A 10 2.71 -1.04 18.61
CA LEU A 10 2.57 -1.97 19.74
C LEU A 10 1.23 -1.81 20.45
N ASN A 11 0.75 -0.58 20.57
CA ASN A 11 -0.50 -0.33 21.30
C ASN A 11 -1.74 -0.56 20.46
N GLU A 12 -1.68 -0.24 19.14
CA GLU A 12 -2.86 -0.24 18.27
C GLU A 12 -2.89 -1.39 17.29
N PHE A 13 -1.72 -1.94 16.91
CA PHE A 13 -1.62 -2.95 15.86
C PHE A 13 -0.66 -4.05 16.26
N ILE A 14 -0.83 -4.54 17.49
CA ILE A 14 0.08 -5.55 18.05
C ILE A 14 0.14 -6.82 17.20
N GLU A 15 -0.93 -7.15 16.50
CA GLU A 15 -1.00 -8.33 15.63
C GLU A 15 0.00 -8.27 14.49
N LEU A 16 0.39 -7.07 14.05
CA LEU A 16 1.33 -6.92 12.94
C LEU A 16 2.73 -7.40 13.29
N LYS A 17 3.06 -7.46 14.57
CA LYS A 17 4.37 -7.88 15.01
C LYS A 17 4.61 -9.36 14.77
N THR A 18 3.58 -10.17 14.88
CA THR A 18 3.66 -11.63 14.76
C THR A 18 2.98 -12.17 13.52
N ASN A 19 2.31 -11.32 12.75
CA ASN A 19 1.58 -11.75 11.57
C ASN A 19 2.06 -10.98 10.35
N LYS A 20 2.16 -11.68 9.24
CA LYS A 20 2.46 -11.06 7.95
C LYS A 20 1.29 -10.18 7.52
N PHE A 21 1.58 -9.02 6.96
CA PHE A 21 0.54 -8.12 6.46
C PHE A 21 0.87 -7.61 5.07
N LEU A 22 -0.14 -7.07 4.40
CA LEU A 22 0.01 -6.43 3.10
C LEU A 22 0.08 -4.93 3.32
N LEU A 23 1.17 -4.31 2.83
CA LEU A 23 1.35 -2.87 2.92
C LEU A 23 1.10 -2.25 1.56
N ALA A 24 0.08 -1.40 1.50
CA ALA A 24 -0.23 -0.66 0.28
C ALA A 24 0.62 0.60 0.22
N VAL A 25 1.38 0.75 -0.86
CA VAL A 25 2.29 1.88 -1.03
C VAL A 25 1.96 2.63 -2.32
N SER A 26 1.92 3.95 -2.23
CA SER A 26 1.62 4.81 -3.37
C SER A 26 2.87 5.26 -4.12
N GLY A 27 4.05 5.13 -3.52
CA GLY A 27 5.29 5.69 -4.05
C GLY A 27 5.53 7.11 -3.57
N GLY A 28 4.57 7.71 -2.88
CA GLY A 28 4.76 9.02 -2.25
C GLY A 28 5.62 8.93 -1.00
N ILE A 29 6.05 10.09 -0.51
CA ILE A 29 6.97 10.17 0.63
C ILE A 29 6.43 9.43 1.85
N ASP A 30 5.18 9.67 2.22
CA ASP A 30 4.60 9.09 3.43
C ASP A 30 4.58 7.57 3.38
N SER A 31 4.16 7.01 2.25
CA SER A 31 4.08 5.56 2.13
C SER A 31 5.46 4.90 2.13
N MET A 32 6.45 5.56 1.53
CA MET A 32 7.82 5.01 1.48
C MET A 32 8.52 5.14 2.84
N VAL A 33 8.26 6.20 3.59
CA VAL A 33 8.76 6.33 4.96
C VAL A 33 8.18 5.21 5.82
N LEU A 34 6.89 4.97 5.70
CA LEU A 34 6.23 3.89 6.45
C LEU A 34 6.82 2.52 6.10
N ALA A 35 7.01 2.24 4.81
CA ALA A 35 7.60 0.98 4.38
C ALA A 35 9.02 0.80 4.95
N ASN A 36 9.81 1.87 4.94
CA ASN A 36 11.18 1.82 5.47
C ASN A 36 11.18 1.59 6.99
N LEU A 37 10.25 2.20 7.71
CA LEU A 37 10.13 1.99 9.15
C LEU A 37 9.78 0.54 9.48
N PHE A 38 8.81 -0.02 8.79
CA PHE A 38 8.46 -1.44 8.96
C PHE A 38 9.64 -2.34 8.64
N TYR A 39 10.37 -2.03 7.59
CA TYR A 39 11.54 -2.81 7.21
C TYR A 39 12.63 -2.76 8.30
N LYS A 40 12.94 -1.56 8.77
CA LYS A 40 14.00 -1.38 9.80
C LYS A 40 13.62 -2.06 11.11
N LEU A 41 12.35 -2.10 11.45
CA LEU A 41 11.84 -2.74 12.65
C LEU A 41 11.60 -4.23 12.47
N LYS A 42 11.96 -4.77 11.31
CA LYS A 42 11.91 -6.21 10.99
C LYS A 42 10.51 -6.80 11.02
N TYR A 43 9.52 -6.02 10.59
CA TYR A 43 8.19 -6.53 10.39
C TYR A 43 8.15 -7.40 9.14
N ASN A 44 7.26 -8.39 9.14
CA ASN A 44 7.08 -9.28 8.00
C ASN A 44 5.91 -8.79 7.15
N PHE A 45 6.20 -8.31 5.94
CA PHE A 45 5.15 -7.76 5.09
C PHE A 45 5.47 -7.95 3.62
N GLU A 46 4.40 -7.91 2.82
CA GLU A 46 4.48 -7.82 1.37
C GLU A 46 3.95 -6.46 0.97
N MET A 47 4.37 -5.97 -0.19
CA MET A 47 3.97 -4.66 -0.68
C MET A 47 3.05 -4.79 -1.88
N ALA A 48 2.11 -3.85 -1.99
CA ALA A 48 1.23 -3.75 -3.15
C ALA A 48 1.20 -2.31 -3.62
N HIS A 49 1.31 -2.12 -4.93
CA HIS A 49 1.28 -0.79 -5.56
C HIS A 49 0.27 -0.77 -6.69
N CYS A 50 -0.59 0.24 -6.69
CA CYS A 50 -1.59 0.45 -7.73
C CYS A 50 -1.11 1.54 -8.68
N ASN A 51 -1.12 1.23 -9.98
CA ASN A 51 -0.94 2.24 -11.01
C ASN A 51 -2.32 2.49 -11.63
N PHE A 52 -2.93 3.63 -11.30
CA PHE A 52 -4.28 3.96 -11.78
C PHE A 52 -4.30 4.53 -13.19
N ASN A 53 -3.12 4.71 -13.78
CA ASN A 53 -2.98 5.18 -15.17
C ASN A 53 -3.66 6.54 -15.41
N LEU A 54 -3.50 7.46 -14.47
CA LEU A 54 -4.14 8.77 -14.51
C LEU A 54 -3.19 9.94 -14.79
N ARG A 55 -1.90 9.78 -14.52
CA ARG A 55 -0.94 10.89 -14.52
C ARG A 55 0.31 10.68 -15.38
N GLY A 56 0.27 9.80 -16.35
CA GLY A 56 1.40 9.62 -17.25
C GLY A 56 2.74 9.34 -16.54
N ASP A 57 3.69 10.27 -16.64
CA ASP A 57 5.05 10.06 -16.13
C ASP A 57 5.15 9.93 -14.61
N ASP A 58 4.26 10.56 -13.85
CA ASP A 58 4.28 10.48 -12.39
C ASP A 58 4.00 9.05 -11.92
N ASN A 59 3.12 8.34 -12.60
CA ASN A 59 2.84 6.94 -12.29
C ASN A 59 4.08 6.07 -12.51
N ILE A 60 4.84 6.37 -13.55
CA ILE A 60 6.06 5.62 -13.86
C ILE A 60 7.12 5.86 -12.80
N LYS A 61 7.30 7.09 -12.37
CA LYS A 61 8.29 7.43 -11.34
C LYS A 61 7.96 6.77 -10.00
N ASP A 62 6.70 6.81 -9.60
CA ASP A 62 6.26 6.19 -8.36
C ASP A 62 6.48 4.67 -8.40
N GLU A 63 6.12 4.06 -9.51
CA GLU A 63 6.28 2.62 -9.68
C GLU A 63 7.75 2.21 -9.64
N LEU A 64 8.63 2.96 -10.30
CA LEU A 64 10.06 2.69 -10.29
C LEU A 64 10.65 2.81 -8.88
N LEU A 65 10.23 3.80 -8.13
CA LEU A 65 10.69 3.99 -6.76
C LEU A 65 10.30 2.81 -5.87
N VAL A 66 9.06 2.38 -5.98
CA VAL A 66 8.56 1.24 -5.21
C VAL A 66 9.29 -0.04 -5.60
N LYS A 67 9.50 -0.27 -6.90
CA LYS A 67 10.23 -1.43 -7.40
C LYS A 67 11.66 -1.46 -6.87
N LYS A 68 12.33 -0.32 -6.91
CA LYS A 68 13.72 -0.21 -6.45
C LYS A 68 13.80 -0.55 -4.96
N PHE A 69 12.93 0.02 -4.16
CA PHE A 69 12.89 -0.24 -2.72
C PHE A 69 12.66 -1.73 -2.44
N ALA A 70 11.64 -2.31 -3.04
CA ALA A 70 11.29 -3.71 -2.81
C ALA A 70 12.42 -4.65 -3.24
N ASN A 71 13.04 -4.36 -4.37
CA ASN A 71 14.16 -5.16 -4.88
C ASN A 71 15.37 -5.08 -3.96
N GLN A 72 15.73 -3.88 -3.51
CA GLN A 72 16.88 -3.70 -2.62
C GLN A 72 16.68 -4.36 -1.26
N LYS A 73 15.45 -4.38 -0.77
CA LYS A 73 15.12 -4.94 0.54
C LYS A 73 14.64 -6.38 0.47
N GLU A 74 14.56 -6.94 -0.72
CA GLU A 74 14.09 -8.32 -0.95
C GLU A 74 12.70 -8.55 -0.40
N ILE A 75 11.78 -7.58 -0.64
CA ILE A 75 10.39 -7.65 -0.22
C ILE A 75 9.53 -8.00 -1.43
N LYS A 76 8.60 -8.93 -1.25
CA LYS A 76 7.67 -9.29 -2.32
C LYS A 76 6.79 -8.10 -2.65
N LEU A 77 6.73 -7.75 -3.92
CA LEU A 77 5.96 -6.62 -4.42
C LEU A 77 5.01 -7.08 -5.51
N SER A 78 3.74 -6.72 -5.37
CA SER A 78 2.73 -6.92 -6.41
C SER A 78 2.34 -5.55 -6.95
N ILE A 79 2.28 -5.43 -8.27
CA ILE A 79 1.89 -4.20 -8.95
C ILE A 79 0.76 -4.50 -9.90
N LYS A 80 -0.26 -3.63 -9.91
CA LYS A 80 -1.33 -3.75 -10.88
C LYS A 80 -1.61 -2.39 -11.52
N LYS A 81 -1.70 -2.39 -12.84
CA LYS A 81 -2.11 -1.23 -13.62
C LYS A 81 -3.60 -1.36 -13.89
N PHE A 82 -4.37 -0.30 -13.59
CA PHE A 82 -5.81 -0.29 -13.77
C PHE A 82 -6.18 0.61 -14.94
N GLU A 83 -7.19 0.20 -15.67
CA GLU A 83 -7.83 1.07 -16.68
C GLU A 83 -8.92 1.88 -15.98
N THR A 84 -8.49 2.81 -15.13
CA THR A 84 -9.37 3.53 -14.22
C THR A 84 -10.42 4.37 -14.95
N LEU A 85 -10.02 5.06 -16.02
CA LEU A 85 -10.96 5.91 -16.78
C LEU A 85 -12.05 5.07 -17.46
N ASN A 86 -11.71 3.89 -17.95
CA ASN A 86 -12.72 2.98 -18.51
C ASN A 86 -13.70 2.53 -17.44
N TYR A 87 -13.20 2.25 -16.25
CA TYR A 87 -14.05 1.85 -15.13
C TYR A 87 -14.99 2.98 -14.70
N VAL A 88 -14.47 4.20 -14.63
CA VAL A 88 -15.25 5.40 -14.33
C VAL A 88 -16.41 5.55 -15.33
N GLU A 89 -16.09 5.42 -16.60
CA GLU A 89 -17.08 5.59 -17.68
C GLU A 89 -18.13 4.49 -17.61
N SER A 90 -17.72 3.26 -17.42
CA SER A 90 -18.62 2.10 -17.37
C SER A 90 -19.56 2.15 -16.16
N LYS A 91 -19.06 2.55 -15.01
CA LYS A 91 -19.83 2.56 -13.75
C LYS A 91 -20.51 3.89 -13.48
N LYS A 92 -20.15 4.94 -14.22
CA LYS A 92 -20.68 6.31 -14.02
C LYS A 92 -20.45 6.81 -12.60
N ILE A 93 -19.23 6.68 -12.12
CA ILE A 93 -18.82 7.10 -10.79
C ILE A 93 -17.61 8.05 -10.88
N SER A 94 -17.26 8.69 -9.77
CA SER A 94 -16.11 9.59 -9.76
C SER A 94 -14.80 8.80 -9.84
N ILE A 95 -13.70 9.50 -10.21
CA ILE A 95 -12.38 8.90 -10.25
C ILE A 95 -11.98 8.41 -8.86
N GLN A 96 -12.28 9.18 -7.81
CA GLN A 96 -11.94 8.81 -6.43
C GLN A 96 -12.64 7.52 -6.01
N ILE A 97 -13.92 7.41 -6.32
CA ILE A 97 -14.68 6.19 -5.99
C ILE A 97 -14.14 5.01 -6.78
N ALA A 98 -13.88 5.21 -8.07
CA ALA A 98 -13.34 4.16 -8.93
C ALA A 98 -12.00 3.64 -8.41
N ALA A 99 -11.07 4.56 -8.09
CA ALA A 99 -9.75 4.19 -7.59
C ALA A 99 -9.87 3.40 -6.29
N ARG A 100 -10.75 3.84 -5.39
CA ARG A 100 -10.97 3.15 -4.11
C ARG A 100 -11.51 1.73 -4.33
N GLU A 101 -12.53 1.58 -5.18
CA GLU A 101 -13.11 0.26 -5.45
C GLU A 101 -12.09 -0.68 -6.08
N LEU A 102 -11.38 -0.22 -7.10
CA LEU A 102 -10.39 -1.01 -7.81
C LEU A 102 -9.26 -1.45 -6.86
N ARG A 103 -8.80 -0.52 -6.05
CA ARG A 103 -7.69 -0.75 -5.12
C ARG A 103 -8.04 -1.81 -4.08
N TYR A 104 -9.15 -1.64 -3.37
CA TYR A 104 -9.50 -2.57 -2.29
C TYR A 104 -9.91 -3.93 -2.80
N GLN A 105 -10.60 -3.99 -3.94
CA GLN A 105 -10.94 -5.25 -4.56
C GLN A 105 -9.68 -6.07 -4.86
N TRP A 106 -8.66 -5.43 -5.42
CA TRP A 106 -7.41 -6.08 -5.72
C TRP A 106 -6.63 -6.48 -4.46
N PHE A 107 -6.59 -5.59 -3.47
CA PHE A 107 -5.89 -5.89 -2.21
C PHE A 107 -6.51 -7.12 -1.53
N PHE A 108 -7.83 -7.20 -1.50
CA PHE A 108 -8.50 -8.34 -0.88
C PHE A 108 -8.24 -9.63 -1.65
N ASP A 109 -8.16 -9.55 -2.97
CA ASP A 109 -7.79 -10.70 -3.80
C ASP A 109 -6.37 -11.17 -3.50
N LEU A 110 -5.43 -10.24 -3.39
CA LEU A 110 -4.05 -10.58 -3.02
C LEU A 110 -3.97 -11.21 -1.63
N MET A 111 -4.67 -10.62 -0.68
CA MET A 111 -4.68 -11.12 0.69
C MET A 111 -5.23 -12.53 0.76
N LYS A 112 -6.27 -12.81 0.00
CA LYS A 112 -6.87 -14.14 -0.07
C LYS A 112 -5.89 -15.14 -0.68
N THR A 113 -5.25 -14.77 -1.78
CA THR A 113 -4.29 -15.62 -2.47
C THR A 113 -3.09 -15.93 -1.59
N ASP A 114 -2.54 -14.94 -0.92
CA ASP A 114 -1.33 -15.08 -0.12
C ASP A 114 -1.62 -15.42 1.35
N LYS A 115 -2.90 -15.60 1.70
CA LYS A 115 -3.34 -15.95 3.06
C LYS A 115 -2.91 -14.91 4.10
N ILE A 116 -3.08 -13.64 3.75
CA ILE A 116 -2.78 -12.51 4.62
C ILE A 116 -4.09 -11.96 5.17
N LYS A 117 -4.13 -11.68 6.47
CA LYS A 117 -5.34 -11.20 7.14
C LYS A 117 -5.36 -9.70 7.39
N TYR A 118 -4.20 -9.03 7.32
CA TYR A 118 -4.09 -7.63 7.71
C TYR A 118 -3.64 -6.76 6.55
N LEU A 119 -4.29 -5.63 6.38
CA LEU A 119 -3.96 -4.64 5.36
C LEU A 119 -3.59 -3.33 6.05
N VAL A 120 -2.44 -2.77 5.70
CA VAL A 120 -1.98 -1.48 6.21
C VAL A 120 -1.80 -0.53 5.04
N THR A 121 -2.36 0.67 5.17
CA THR A 121 -2.15 1.75 4.20
C THR A 121 -1.69 2.99 4.95
N ALA A 122 -0.90 3.83 4.31
CA ALA A 122 -0.50 5.11 4.90
C ALA A 122 -1.73 5.98 5.16
N HIS A 123 -2.72 5.86 4.28
CA HIS A 123 -3.97 6.60 4.42
C HIS A 123 -4.71 6.25 5.72
N ASN A 124 -4.74 4.97 6.09
CA ASN A 124 -5.39 4.52 7.32
C ASN A 124 -4.75 5.12 8.56
N LEU A 125 -3.43 5.30 8.56
CA LEU A 125 -2.73 5.93 9.68
C LEU A 125 -3.05 7.42 9.75
N ASN A 126 -3.20 8.07 8.62
CA ASN A 126 -3.55 9.49 8.57
C ASN A 126 -4.98 9.74 9.02
N ASP A 127 -5.88 8.82 8.74
CA ASP A 127 -7.29 8.96 9.12
C ASP A 127 -7.49 9.09 10.63
N GLN A 128 -6.55 8.61 11.42
CA GLN A 128 -6.61 8.76 12.86
C GLN A 128 -6.46 10.20 13.33
N PHE A 129 -5.93 11.05 12.48
CA PHE A 129 -5.66 12.46 12.80
C PHE A 129 -6.66 13.41 12.15
N GLU A 130 -7.58 12.89 11.40
CA GLU A 130 -8.65 13.65 10.80
C GLU A 130 -9.93 13.49 11.62
#